data_bac179d5b7f0f5cd0cf9c73da02f83ce
#
_entry.id   bac179d5b7f0f5cd0cf9c73da02f83ce
#
_cell.length_a   1.000
_cell.length_b   1.000
_cell.length_c   1.000
_cell.angle_alpha   90.00
_cell.angle_beta   90.00
_cell.angle_gamma   90.00
#
_symmetry.space_group_name_H-M   'P 1'
#
loop_
_entity.id
_entity.type
_entity.pdbx_description
1 polymer ?
#
loop_
_entity_poly.entity_id
_entity_poly.type
_entity_poly.pdbx_seq_one_letter_code
_entity_poly.pdbx_strand_id
1 'polypeptide(L)'
;LMLLKKGETIRKPTYDHSTGTFGEWEDFTPTPIVIVEGLHTLYDGLREYLDFKIFVDPARYVKRKWKIRRDVEERGYKREEVLEEIIKRESDYKRYIDFQKIYADVVIKIFPTGLQTSDRITYLTEKTELYKVRLIFRNLKNLPAEPIKLNLDLSDFVKASEKDFALSFFTDYYYEKKSSFIEIDGMMNVELFSSLLETLEKESGGKAWETNKYVNAIDVAKLLVCWRFLEMIKSELFNGVVE
;
A
#
# COMPACT_ATOMS: atom_id res chain seq x y z
N LEU A 1 9.34 -8.58 -18.22
CA LEU A 1 9.36 -7.16 -17.81
C LEU A 1 10.13 -6.31 -18.83
N MET A 2 11.32 -6.72 -19.27
CA MET A 2 12.13 -5.96 -20.25
C MET A 2 11.35 -5.64 -21.54
N LEU A 3 10.62 -6.58 -22.11
CA LEU A 3 9.80 -6.38 -23.31
C LEU A 3 8.63 -5.42 -23.02
N LEU A 4 7.97 -5.57 -21.88
CA LEU A 4 6.89 -4.66 -21.47
C LEU A 4 7.37 -3.21 -21.33
N LYS A 5 8.59 -2.98 -20.82
CA LYS A 5 9.20 -1.63 -20.77
C LYS A 5 9.45 -1.02 -22.15
N LYS A 6 9.62 -1.87 -23.18
CA LYS A 6 9.75 -1.42 -24.58
C LYS A 6 8.41 -1.24 -25.28
N GLY A 7 7.29 -1.46 -24.59
CA GLY A 7 5.95 -1.41 -25.18
C GLY A 7 5.59 -2.64 -26.02
N GLU A 8 6.37 -3.72 -25.92
CA GLU A 8 6.14 -4.93 -26.69
C GLU A 8 5.08 -5.82 -26.06
N THR A 9 4.21 -6.41 -26.88
CA THR A 9 3.26 -7.44 -26.46
C THR A 9 4.01 -8.71 -26.07
N ILE A 10 3.64 -9.31 -24.95
CA ILE A 10 4.19 -10.58 -24.50
C ILE A 10 3.09 -11.64 -24.43
N ARG A 11 3.47 -12.90 -24.44
CA ARG A 11 2.58 -14.00 -24.08
C ARG A 11 2.80 -14.40 -22.63
N LYS A 12 1.75 -14.54 -21.85
CA LYS A 12 1.78 -15.02 -20.48
C LYS A 12 0.78 -16.16 -20.27
N PRO A 13 1.09 -17.16 -19.45
CA PRO A 13 0.11 -18.19 -19.11
C PRO A 13 -0.96 -17.62 -18.16
N THR A 14 -2.18 -18.05 -18.31
CA THR A 14 -3.20 -17.90 -17.27
C THR A 14 -2.91 -18.89 -16.15
N TYR A 15 -3.40 -18.61 -14.95
CA TYR A 15 -3.27 -19.52 -13.81
C TYR A 15 -4.66 -19.84 -13.24
N ASP A 16 -5.01 -21.13 -13.25
CA ASP A 16 -6.25 -21.60 -12.65
C ASP A 16 -6.04 -21.94 -11.18
N HIS A 17 -6.62 -21.11 -10.31
CA HIS A 17 -6.54 -21.30 -8.87
C HIS A 17 -7.32 -22.52 -8.35
N SER A 18 -8.31 -23.01 -9.10
CA SER A 18 -9.12 -24.17 -8.70
C SER A 18 -8.37 -25.48 -8.88
N THR A 19 -7.56 -25.58 -9.95
CA THR A 19 -6.76 -26.75 -10.28
C THR A 19 -5.30 -26.64 -9.85
N GLY A 20 -4.83 -25.43 -9.58
CA GLY A 20 -3.43 -25.16 -9.24
C GLY A 20 -2.48 -25.30 -10.43
N THR A 21 -2.98 -25.19 -11.67
CA THR A 21 -2.21 -25.40 -12.89
C THR A 21 -2.18 -24.17 -13.78
N PHE A 22 -1.18 -24.10 -14.66
CA PHE A 22 -1.16 -23.11 -15.71
C PHE A 22 -2.14 -23.51 -16.82
N GLY A 23 -2.95 -22.53 -17.24
CA GLY A 23 -3.88 -22.65 -18.37
C GLY A 23 -3.27 -22.19 -19.68
N GLU A 24 -4.13 -21.71 -20.57
CA GLU A 24 -3.71 -21.25 -21.87
C GLU A 24 -2.86 -19.98 -21.82
N TRP A 25 -2.06 -19.77 -22.87
CA TRP A 25 -1.27 -18.57 -23.03
C TRP A 25 -2.10 -17.49 -23.72
N GLU A 26 -2.10 -16.28 -23.14
CA GLU A 26 -2.76 -15.10 -23.67
C GLU A 26 -1.77 -14.00 -23.99
N ASP A 27 -2.10 -13.17 -24.98
CA ASP A 27 -1.32 -12.00 -25.33
C ASP A 27 -1.62 -10.88 -24.34
N PHE A 28 -0.56 -10.24 -23.84
CA PHE A 28 -0.62 -9.10 -22.94
C PHE A 28 0.13 -7.92 -23.55
N THR A 29 -0.60 -6.88 -23.93
CA THR A 29 -0.04 -5.61 -24.43
C THR A 29 0.03 -4.62 -23.28
N PRO A 30 1.19 -4.02 -23.00
CA PRO A 30 1.32 -3.10 -21.87
C PRO A 30 0.52 -1.81 -22.11
N THR A 31 -0.08 -1.32 -21.05
CA THR A 31 -0.62 0.03 -20.94
C THR A 31 0.47 0.98 -20.44
N PRO A 32 0.29 2.31 -20.46
CA PRO A 32 1.27 3.27 -19.92
C PRO A 32 1.70 2.97 -18.47
N ILE A 33 0.81 2.36 -17.67
CA ILE A 33 1.10 1.90 -16.32
C ILE A 33 0.84 0.40 -16.27
N VAL A 34 1.84 -0.37 -15.88
CA VAL A 34 1.75 -1.83 -15.67
C VAL A 34 2.04 -2.14 -14.19
N ILE A 35 1.08 -2.75 -13.53
CA ILE A 35 1.24 -3.20 -12.14
C ILE A 35 1.65 -4.67 -12.14
N VAL A 36 2.77 -4.97 -11.49
CA VAL A 36 3.28 -6.33 -11.30
C VAL A 36 3.17 -6.70 -9.82
N GLU A 37 2.35 -7.70 -9.52
CA GLU A 37 2.11 -8.17 -8.17
C GLU A 37 2.66 -9.59 -7.98
N GLY A 38 3.27 -9.85 -6.82
CA GLY A 38 3.74 -11.18 -6.44
C GLY A 38 4.74 -11.16 -5.30
N LEU A 39 4.93 -12.32 -4.67
CA LEU A 39 5.82 -12.49 -3.51
C LEU A 39 7.32 -12.33 -3.86
N HIS A 40 7.69 -12.44 -5.13
CA HIS A 40 9.08 -12.44 -5.58
C HIS A 40 9.41 -11.29 -6.54
N THR A 41 8.55 -10.27 -6.62
CA THR A 41 8.70 -9.18 -7.59
C THR A 41 9.93 -8.30 -7.35
N LEU A 42 10.43 -8.21 -6.11
CA LEU A 42 11.57 -7.39 -5.76
C LEU A 42 12.89 -8.18 -5.66
N TYR A 43 12.97 -9.36 -6.27
CA TYR A 43 14.21 -10.12 -6.41
C TYR A 43 15.15 -9.47 -7.43
N ASP A 44 16.44 -9.78 -7.30
CA ASP A 44 17.45 -9.44 -8.30
C ASP A 44 17.02 -9.92 -9.69
N GLY A 45 17.33 -9.13 -10.70
CA GLY A 45 16.95 -9.41 -12.08
C GLY A 45 15.49 -9.08 -12.42
N LEU A 46 14.62 -8.81 -11.42
CA LEU A 46 13.26 -8.33 -11.65
C LEU A 46 13.10 -6.88 -11.21
N ARG A 47 13.58 -6.53 -10.00
CA ARG A 47 13.39 -5.21 -9.40
C ARG A 47 14.00 -4.05 -10.19
N GLU A 48 15.02 -4.31 -10.98
CA GLU A 48 15.67 -3.31 -11.84
C GLU A 48 14.79 -2.85 -13.03
N TYR A 49 13.77 -3.63 -13.38
CA TYR A 49 12.77 -3.25 -14.37
C TYR A 49 11.56 -2.53 -13.78
N LEU A 50 11.50 -2.35 -12.48
CA LEU A 50 10.39 -1.71 -11.78
C LEU A 50 10.75 -0.27 -11.43
N ASP A 51 9.95 0.69 -11.90
CA ASP A 51 10.17 2.10 -11.69
C ASP A 51 9.75 2.53 -10.28
N PHE A 52 8.66 1.95 -9.75
CA PHE A 52 8.17 2.22 -8.40
C PHE A 52 7.88 0.92 -7.66
N LYS A 53 8.46 0.78 -6.49
CA LYS A 53 8.47 -0.47 -5.71
C LYS A 53 7.77 -0.29 -4.38
N ILE A 54 6.69 -1.05 -4.17
CA ILE A 54 5.91 -1.06 -2.94
C ILE A 54 6.06 -2.41 -2.25
N PHE A 55 6.32 -2.41 -0.95
CA PHE A 55 6.30 -3.62 -0.14
C PHE A 55 5.25 -3.50 0.97
N VAL A 56 4.25 -4.38 0.96
CA VAL A 56 3.21 -4.43 2.00
C VAL A 56 3.64 -5.42 3.09
N ASP A 57 3.88 -4.90 4.30
CA ASP A 57 4.40 -5.65 5.45
C ASP A 57 3.43 -5.61 6.65
N PRO A 58 2.31 -6.33 6.60
CA PRO A 58 1.42 -6.44 7.74
C PRO A 58 2.12 -7.13 8.91
N ALA A 59 1.85 -6.70 10.13
CA ALA A 59 2.30 -7.38 11.34
C ALA A 59 1.84 -8.85 11.34
N ARG A 60 2.62 -9.72 11.98
CA ARG A 60 2.36 -11.17 12.01
C ARG A 60 0.92 -11.52 12.39
N TYR A 61 0.38 -10.84 13.40
CA TYR A 61 -1.01 -11.03 13.82
C TYR A 61 -2.00 -10.69 12.70
N VAL A 62 -1.81 -9.57 12.01
CA VAL A 62 -2.67 -9.11 10.91
C VAL A 62 -2.59 -10.08 9.73
N LYS A 63 -1.38 -10.47 9.31
CA LYS A 63 -1.18 -11.49 8.24
C LYS A 63 -1.92 -12.78 8.54
N ARG A 64 -1.77 -13.28 9.79
CA ARG A 64 -2.41 -14.53 10.24
C ARG A 64 -3.92 -14.41 10.18
N LYS A 65 -4.48 -13.30 10.67
CA LYS A 65 -5.91 -13.04 10.66
C LYS A 65 -6.47 -12.98 9.24
N TRP A 66 -5.82 -12.22 8.35
CA TRP A 66 -6.23 -12.11 6.96
C TRP A 66 -6.14 -13.44 6.21
N LYS A 67 -5.07 -14.21 6.43
CA LYS A 67 -4.91 -15.52 5.79
C LYS A 67 -5.99 -16.50 6.27
N ILE A 68 -6.27 -16.55 7.57
CA ILE A 68 -7.31 -17.41 8.11
C ILE A 68 -8.67 -17.02 7.52
N ARG A 69 -9.02 -15.72 7.52
CA ARG A 69 -10.27 -15.24 6.94
C ARG A 69 -10.41 -15.67 5.48
N ARG A 70 -9.44 -15.33 4.65
CA ARG A 70 -9.47 -15.68 3.23
C ARG A 70 -9.54 -17.19 2.98
N ASP A 71 -8.66 -17.96 3.62
CA ASP A 71 -8.53 -19.38 3.29
C ASP A 71 -9.68 -20.21 3.89
N VAL A 72 -10.22 -19.82 5.06
CA VAL A 72 -11.37 -20.53 5.67
C VAL A 72 -12.71 -20.02 5.12
N GLU A 73 -12.95 -18.68 5.13
CA GLU A 73 -14.26 -18.12 4.81
C GLU A 73 -14.52 -18.05 3.28
N GLU A 74 -13.47 -17.76 2.48
CA GLU A 74 -13.62 -17.55 1.03
C GLU A 74 -13.26 -18.81 0.21
N ARG A 75 -12.30 -19.64 0.71
CA ARG A 75 -11.79 -20.81 -0.01
C ARG A 75 -12.20 -22.15 0.58
N GLY A 76 -12.82 -22.17 1.76
CA GLY A 76 -13.36 -23.36 2.39
C GLY A 76 -12.35 -24.32 3.00
N TYR A 77 -11.07 -23.88 3.22
CA TYR A 77 -10.09 -24.73 3.89
C TYR A 77 -10.39 -24.89 5.38
N LYS A 78 -9.95 -26.00 5.97
CA LYS A 78 -10.06 -26.19 7.41
C LYS A 78 -9.12 -25.27 8.17
N ARG A 79 -9.62 -24.69 9.26
CA ARG A 79 -8.86 -23.72 10.08
C ARG A 79 -7.54 -24.30 10.60
N GLU A 80 -7.56 -25.55 11.03
CA GLU A 80 -6.41 -26.28 11.58
C GLU A 80 -5.31 -26.41 10.52
N GLU A 81 -5.65 -26.80 9.31
CA GLU A 81 -4.73 -26.96 8.18
C GLU A 81 -4.09 -25.59 7.82
N VAL A 82 -4.88 -24.51 7.83
CA VAL A 82 -4.37 -23.15 7.56
C VAL A 82 -3.39 -22.70 8.65
N LEU A 83 -3.67 -23.02 9.92
CA LEU A 83 -2.77 -22.68 11.03
C LEU A 83 -1.43 -23.42 10.95
N GLU A 84 -1.46 -24.72 10.65
CA GLU A 84 -0.25 -25.52 10.45
C GLU A 84 0.60 -24.99 9.27
N GLU A 85 -0.04 -24.65 8.16
CA GLU A 85 0.63 -24.08 7.01
C GLU A 85 1.29 -22.72 7.33
N ILE A 86 0.63 -21.85 8.08
CA ILE A 86 1.20 -20.57 8.52
C ILE A 86 2.50 -20.79 9.31
N ILE A 87 2.49 -21.75 10.25
CA ILE A 87 3.67 -22.06 11.06
C ILE A 87 4.79 -22.63 10.18
N LYS A 88 4.47 -23.58 9.33
CA LYS A 88 5.43 -24.24 8.44
C LYS A 88 6.13 -23.27 7.50
N ARG A 89 5.39 -22.29 6.95
CA ARG A 89 5.92 -21.34 5.98
C ARG A 89 6.57 -20.09 6.58
N GLU A 90 6.60 -19.94 7.89
CA GLU A 90 7.16 -18.73 8.50
C GLU A 90 8.67 -18.57 8.29
N SER A 91 9.41 -19.68 8.32
CA SER A 91 10.84 -19.70 8.03
C SER A 91 11.14 -19.27 6.59
N ASP A 92 10.32 -19.79 5.65
CA ASP A 92 10.45 -19.47 4.23
C ASP A 92 10.13 -18.00 3.96
N TYR A 93 9.11 -17.46 4.62
CA TYR A 93 8.78 -16.05 4.52
C TYR A 93 9.97 -15.17 4.96
N LYS A 94 10.57 -15.45 6.11
CA LYS A 94 11.73 -14.70 6.60
C LYS A 94 12.93 -14.80 5.67
N ARG A 95 13.17 -15.99 5.11
CA ARG A 95 14.31 -16.26 4.26
C ARG A 95 14.17 -15.69 2.86
N TYR A 96 12.98 -15.78 2.26
CA TYR A 96 12.78 -15.52 0.84
C TYR A 96 11.95 -14.26 0.55
N ILE A 97 11.12 -13.79 1.48
CA ILE A 97 10.21 -12.69 1.21
C ILE A 97 10.57 -11.43 1.99
N ASP A 98 10.78 -11.55 3.29
CA ASP A 98 10.87 -10.40 4.21
C ASP A 98 12.01 -9.43 3.86
N PHE A 99 13.14 -9.93 3.38
CA PHE A 99 14.30 -9.09 3.02
C PHE A 99 14.03 -8.14 1.84
N GLN A 100 13.07 -8.46 0.97
CA GLN A 100 12.76 -7.66 -0.21
C GLN A 100 12.34 -6.22 0.13
N LYS A 101 11.79 -5.98 1.32
CA LYS A 101 11.41 -4.64 1.79
C LYS A 101 12.58 -3.65 1.84
N ILE A 102 13.82 -4.11 1.89
CA ILE A 102 15.00 -3.23 1.84
C ILE A 102 15.19 -2.55 0.48
N TYR A 103 14.54 -3.06 -0.57
CA TYR A 103 14.62 -2.55 -1.94
C TYR A 103 13.39 -1.73 -2.34
N ALA A 104 12.35 -1.69 -1.49
CA ALA A 104 11.14 -0.93 -1.78
C ALA A 104 11.36 0.58 -1.65
N ASP A 105 10.69 1.36 -2.50
CA ASP A 105 10.61 2.82 -2.40
C ASP A 105 9.61 3.25 -1.33
N VAL A 106 8.55 2.44 -1.18
CA VAL A 106 7.55 2.61 -0.12
C VAL A 106 7.32 1.28 0.59
N VAL A 107 7.43 1.28 1.93
CA VAL A 107 7.03 0.14 2.76
C VAL A 107 5.78 0.50 3.54
N ILE A 108 4.75 -0.32 3.42
CA ILE A 108 3.45 -0.16 4.09
C ILE A 108 3.36 -1.18 5.22
N LYS A 109 3.60 -0.75 6.45
CA LYS A 109 3.44 -1.61 7.63
C LYS A 109 2.04 -1.45 8.20
N ILE A 110 1.38 -2.57 8.48
CA ILE A 110 -0.01 -2.59 8.98
C ILE A 110 -0.05 -3.31 10.31
N PHE A 111 -0.59 -2.64 11.32
CA PHE A 111 -0.70 -3.13 12.70
C PHE A 111 -2.16 -3.10 13.15
N PRO A 112 -2.53 -3.82 14.22
CA PRO A 112 -3.77 -3.55 14.92
C PRO A 112 -3.83 -2.09 15.36
N THR A 113 -5.02 -1.49 15.40
CA THR A 113 -5.18 -0.14 15.94
C THR A 113 -4.72 -0.08 17.40
N GLY A 114 -4.09 1.03 17.76
CA GLY A 114 -3.71 1.35 19.15
C GLY A 114 -4.71 2.27 19.84
N LEU A 115 -5.72 2.75 19.11
CA LEU A 115 -6.71 3.68 19.63
C LEU A 115 -7.80 2.95 20.43
N GLN A 116 -8.27 3.59 21.50
CA GLN A 116 -9.52 3.20 22.14
C GLN A 116 -10.66 3.75 21.29
N THR A 117 -11.39 2.86 20.63
CA THR A 117 -12.53 3.26 19.79
C THR A 117 -13.61 3.94 20.65
N SER A 118 -14.07 5.11 20.19
CA SER A 118 -15.26 5.75 20.78
C SER A 118 -16.51 4.97 20.38
N ASP A 119 -17.59 5.11 21.14
CA ASP A 119 -18.89 4.46 20.85
C ASP A 119 -19.39 4.82 19.42
N ARG A 120 -19.07 6.03 18.96
CA ARG A 120 -19.40 6.48 17.61
C ARG A 120 -18.66 5.71 16.51
N ILE A 121 -17.37 5.47 16.71
CA ILE A 121 -16.57 4.67 15.79
C ILE A 121 -17.00 3.21 15.86
N THR A 122 -17.30 2.70 17.05
CA THR A 122 -17.80 1.33 17.21
C THR A 122 -19.05 1.11 16.36
N TYR A 123 -19.99 2.04 16.35
CA TYR A 123 -21.18 1.96 15.50
C TYR A 123 -20.84 1.97 14.00
N LEU A 124 -19.89 2.80 13.58
CA LEU A 124 -19.47 2.90 12.17
C LEU A 124 -18.61 1.69 11.73
N THR A 125 -17.96 1.00 12.67
CA THR A 125 -16.99 -0.07 12.42
C THR A 125 -17.47 -1.45 12.82
N GLU A 126 -18.74 -1.64 13.21
CA GLU A 126 -19.27 -2.98 13.51
C GLU A 126 -19.02 -4.02 12.39
N LYS A 127 -18.70 -3.55 11.17
CA LYS A 127 -18.32 -4.37 10.02
C LYS A 127 -16.90 -4.14 9.50
N THR A 128 -16.16 -3.14 10.01
CA THR A 128 -14.86 -2.75 9.46
C THR A 128 -13.80 -2.76 10.54
N GLU A 129 -12.80 -3.58 10.37
CA GLU A 129 -11.67 -3.65 11.28
C GLU A 129 -10.75 -2.44 11.10
N LEU A 130 -10.40 -1.75 12.19
CA LEU A 130 -9.48 -0.63 12.16
C LEU A 130 -8.02 -1.11 12.29
N TYR A 131 -7.17 -0.48 11.53
CA TYR A 131 -5.74 -0.72 11.52
C TYR A 131 -4.97 0.58 11.75
N LYS A 132 -3.78 0.44 12.33
CA LYS A 132 -2.74 1.44 12.31
C LYS A 132 -1.82 1.15 11.11
N VAL A 133 -1.53 2.17 10.30
CA VAL A 133 -0.62 2.06 9.17
C VAL A 133 0.60 2.93 9.40
N ARG A 134 1.79 2.38 9.14
CA ARG A 134 3.05 3.13 9.05
C ARG A 134 3.56 3.05 7.63
N LEU A 135 3.60 4.20 6.97
CA LEU A 135 4.26 4.38 5.68
C LEU A 135 5.72 4.75 5.91
N ILE A 136 6.61 4.13 5.16
CA ILE A 136 8.04 4.43 5.17
C ILE A 136 8.41 4.79 3.73
N PHE A 137 8.69 6.07 3.50
CA PHE A 137 9.09 6.60 2.20
C PHE A 137 10.60 6.76 2.13
N ARG A 138 11.20 6.22 1.09
CA ARG A 138 12.63 6.36 0.79
C ARG A 138 12.84 7.36 -0.35
N ASN A 139 14.01 7.99 -0.35
CA ASN A 139 14.49 8.84 -1.45
C ASN A 139 13.54 9.99 -1.83
N LEU A 140 12.97 10.66 -0.82
CA LEU A 140 12.15 11.87 -1.07
C LEU A 140 12.97 13.10 -1.51
N LYS A 141 14.31 13.03 -1.43
CA LYS A 141 15.20 14.20 -1.63
C LYS A 141 15.21 14.77 -3.05
N ASN A 142 14.85 14.00 -4.05
CA ASN A 142 14.96 14.39 -5.46
C ASN A 142 13.61 14.74 -6.10
N LEU A 143 12.56 14.82 -5.31
CA LEU A 143 11.27 15.25 -5.80
C LEU A 143 11.12 16.76 -5.60
N PRO A 144 10.78 17.52 -6.64
CA PRO A 144 10.16 18.80 -6.48
C PRO A 144 8.75 18.57 -5.91
N ALA A 145 8.67 18.25 -4.61
CA ALA A 145 7.39 17.99 -3.97
C ALA A 145 6.67 19.32 -3.82
N GLU A 146 5.63 19.52 -4.59
CA GLU A 146 4.58 20.46 -4.19
C GLU A 146 4.10 20.03 -2.79
N PRO A 147 4.11 20.94 -1.80
CA PRO A 147 3.69 20.58 -0.45
C PRO A 147 2.24 20.11 -0.47
N ILE A 148 1.99 18.89 -0.02
CA ILE A 148 0.62 18.44 0.25
C ILE A 148 0.05 19.37 1.33
N LYS A 149 -0.92 20.17 0.95
CA LYS A 149 -1.71 20.93 1.91
C LYS A 149 -2.78 19.99 2.46
N LEU A 150 -2.51 19.40 3.60
CA LEU A 150 -3.58 18.82 4.41
C LEU A 150 -4.31 20.01 5.05
N ASN A 151 -5.59 20.18 4.75
CA ASN A 151 -6.47 21.17 5.40
C ASN A 151 -6.81 20.66 6.81
N LEU A 152 -5.79 20.51 7.63
CA LEU A 152 -5.93 20.12 9.03
C LEU A 152 -6.08 21.40 9.83
N ASP A 153 -7.31 21.74 10.20
CA ASP A 153 -7.54 22.74 11.22
C ASP A 153 -7.05 22.19 12.57
N LEU A 154 -6.02 22.82 13.13
CA LEU A 154 -5.50 22.44 14.45
C LEU A 154 -6.59 22.45 15.54
N SER A 155 -7.63 23.28 15.37
CA SER A 155 -8.78 23.30 16.27
C SER A 155 -9.60 22.01 16.19
N ASP A 156 -9.69 21.40 15.04
CA ASP A 156 -10.35 20.11 14.86
C ASP A 156 -9.48 18.95 15.39
N PHE A 157 -8.16 19.09 15.32
CA PHE A 157 -7.23 18.16 15.98
C PHE A 157 -7.34 18.17 17.51
N VAL A 158 -7.48 19.35 18.09
CA VAL A 158 -7.66 19.50 19.56
C VAL A 158 -9.04 19.01 20.00
N LYS A 159 -10.04 19.09 19.11
CA LYS A 159 -11.40 18.60 19.35
C LYS A 159 -11.59 17.13 18.97
N ALA A 160 -10.82 16.64 17.98
CA ALA A 160 -10.76 15.21 17.68
C ALA A 160 -10.14 14.53 18.91
N SER A 161 -10.95 13.77 19.63
CA SER A 161 -10.43 13.03 20.77
C SER A 161 -9.34 12.08 20.25
N GLU A 162 -8.27 11.91 21.00
CA GLU A 162 -7.22 10.90 20.76
C GLU A 162 -7.77 9.47 20.53
N LYS A 163 -9.09 9.32 20.72
CA LYS A 163 -9.80 8.05 20.57
C LYS A 163 -10.16 7.71 19.14
N ASP A 164 -10.27 8.69 18.25
CA ASP A 164 -10.83 8.48 16.91
C ASP A 164 -9.77 8.48 15.81
N PHE A 165 -8.67 9.21 16.01
CA PHE A 165 -7.65 9.37 14.99
C PHE A 165 -6.29 9.81 15.58
N ALA A 166 -5.21 9.29 15.02
CA ALA A 166 -3.85 9.77 15.28
C ALA A 166 -3.05 9.82 13.97
N LEU A 167 -2.31 10.91 13.80
CA LEU A 167 -1.37 11.12 12.70
C LEU A 167 -0.05 11.60 13.26
N SER A 168 1.05 10.97 12.86
CA SER A 168 2.40 11.45 13.20
C SER A 168 3.32 11.38 11.99
N PHE A 169 4.26 12.33 11.94
CA PHE A 169 5.33 12.38 10.95
C PHE A 169 6.67 12.52 11.66
N PHE A 170 7.63 11.71 11.25
CA PHE A 170 9.01 11.80 11.76
C PHE A 170 10.00 11.28 10.72
N THR A 171 11.28 11.55 10.91
CA THR A 171 12.36 11.01 10.10
C THR A 171 13.25 10.11 10.95
N ASP A 172 13.62 8.96 10.41
CA ASP A 172 14.49 7.99 11.08
C ASP A 172 15.23 7.17 10.03
N TYR A 173 16.08 6.25 10.46
CA TYR A 173 16.75 5.32 9.60
C TYR A 173 15.95 4.02 9.44
N TYR A 174 15.81 3.58 8.18
CA TYR A 174 15.26 2.28 7.86
C TYR A 174 16.27 1.51 7.01
N TYR A 175 16.87 0.45 7.59
CA TYR A 175 17.99 -0.26 6.98
C TYR A 175 19.08 0.70 6.49
N GLU A 176 19.65 1.50 7.40
CA GLU A 176 20.74 2.46 7.19
C GLU A 176 20.42 3.62 6.23
N LYS A 177 19.22 3.69 5.68
CA LYS A 177 18.77 4.77 4.81
C LYS A 177 17.85 5.72 5.57
N LYS A 178 18.19 7.01 5.56
CA LYS A 178 17.31 8.05 6.11
C LYS A 178 15.99 8.05 5.36
N SER A 179 14.90 7.89 6.07
CA SER A 179 13.55 7.71 5.54
C SER A 179 12.56 8.60 6.26
N SER A 180 11.45 8.90 5.60
CA SER A 180 10.31 9.61 6.18
C SER A 180 9.24 8.62 6.60
N PHE A 181 8.73 8.78 7.81
CA PHE A 181 7.71 7.91 8.39
C PHE A 181 6.43 8.70 8.59
N ILE A 182 5.32 8.14 8.15
CA ILE A 182 3.99 8.64 8.45
C ILE A 182 3.24 7.52 9.15
N GLU A 183 2.79 7.76 10.36
CA GLU A 183 1.90 6.84 11.09
C GLU A 183 0.49 7.39 11.10
N ILE A 184 -0.46 6.54 10.79
CA ILE A 184 -1.88 6.84 10.68
C ILE A 184 -2.63 5.77 11.45
N ASP A 185 -3.53 6.15 12.35
CA ASP A 185 -4.37 5.23 13.11
C ASP A 185 -5.79 5.78 13.20
N GLY A 186 -6.79 4.91 13.10
CA GLY A 186 -8.20 5.27 13.26
C GLY A 186 -8.92 5.66 11.97
N MET A 187 -9.99 6.45 12.15
CA MET A 187 -10.87 6.96 11.10
C MET A 187 -11.05 8.46 11.21
N MET A 188 -11.17 9.12 10.06
CA MET A 188 -11.38 10.57 10.00
C MET A 188 -12.36 10.95 8.89
N ASN A 189 -12.89 12.18 8.96
CA ASN A 189 -13.72 12.73 7.90
C ASN A 189 -12.86 12.92 6.63
N VAL A 190 -13.37 12.48 5.48
CA VAL A 190 -12.73 12.62 4.18
C VAL A 190 -12.46 14.09 3.80
N GLU A 191 -13.24 15.02 4.31
CA GLU A 191 -13.06 16.47 4.08
C GLU A 191 -11.67 16.98 4.50
N LEU A 192 -11.02 16.33 5.49
CA LEU A 192 -9.66 16.65 5.91
C LEU A 192 -8.61 16.39 4.80
N PHE A 193 -8.95 15.58 3.82
CA PHE A 193 -8.10 15.23 2.68
C PHE A 193 -8.58 15.82 1.36
N SER A 194 -9.53 16.77 1.38
CA SER A 194 -10.11 17.36 0.16
C SER A 194 -9.04 17.89 -0.80
N SER A 195 -8.05 18.64 -0.29
CA SER A 195 -6.95 19.17 -1.10
C SER A 195 -6.07 18.08 -1.73
N LEU A 196 -5.82 16.99 -1.01
CA LEU A 196 -5.08 15.84 -1.54
C LEU A 196 -5.90 15.11 -2.62
N LEU A 197 -7.19 14.91 -2.38
CA LEU A 197 -8.10 14.29 -3.33
C LEU A 197 -8.22 15.10 -4.62
N GLU A 198 -8.45 16.41 -4.52
CA GLU A 198 -8.48 17.32 -5.66
C GLU A 198 -7.18 17.28 -6.48
N THR A 199 -6.04 17.24 -5.80
CA THR A 199 -4.74 17.10 -6.46
C THR A 199 -4.63 15.78 -7.22
N LEU A 200 -4.97 14.66 -6.57
CA LEU A 200 -4.94 13.33 -7.18
C LEU A 200 -5.90 13.23 -8.37
N GLU A 201 -7.12 13.74 -8.26
CA GLU A 201 -8.12 13.73 -9.33
C GLU A 201 -7.69 14.57 -10.53
N LYS A 202 -7.16 15.78 -10.27
CA LYS A 202 -6.65 16.66 -11.31
C LYS A 202 -5.51 16.02 -12.10
N GLU A 203 -4.62 15.34 -11.40
CA GLU A 203 -3.41 14.76 -12.00
C GLU A 203 -3.62 13.42 -12.66
N SER A 204 -4.51 12.59 -12.10
CA SER A 204 -4.83 11.28 -12.67
C SER A 204 -5.90 11.34 -13.76
N GLY A 205 -6.67 12.42 -13.85
CA GLY A 205 -7.83 12.54 -14.74
C GLY A 205 -9.02 11.67 -14.36
N GLY A 206 -9.01 11.07 -13.17
CA GLY A 206 -10.05 10.19 -12.65
C GLY A 206 -10.50 10.56 -11.24
N LYS A 207 -11.60 9.97 -10.77
CA LYS A 207 -12.03 10.13 -9.38
C LYS A 207 -11.10 9.33 -8.47
N ALA A 208 -10.50 9.99 -7.50
CA ALA A 208 -9.60 9.37 -6.52
C ALA A 208 -10.36 8.66 -5.38
N TRP A 209 -11.61 9.04 -5.15
CA TRP A 209 -12.41 8.51 -4.06
C TRP A 209 -13.91 8.46 -4.37
N GLU A 210 -14.54 7.35 -4.02
CA GLU A 210 -16.01 7.23 -4.06
C GLU A 210 -16.59 7.51 -2.67
N THR A 211 -17.35 8.57 -2.59
CA THR A 211 -18.37 9.06 -1.65
C THR A 211 -18.50 8.51 -0.20
N ASN A 212 -17.50 7.89 0.40
CA ASN A 212 -17.55 7.59 1.82
C ASN A 212 -17.21 8.84 2.63
N LYS A 213 -18.04 9.19 3.60
CA LYS A 213 -17.83 10.34 4.50
C LYS A 213 -16.59 10.18 5.37
N TYR A 214 -16.18 8.95 5.64
CA TYR A 214 -15.04 8.62 6.48
C TYR A 214 -14.01 7.78 5.73
N VAL A 215 -12.74 8.06 6.00
CA VAL A 215 -11.58 7.32 5.52
C VAL A 215 -10.86 6.70 6.70
N ASN A 216 -10.38 5.46 6.55
CA ASN A 216 -9.57 4.79 7.55
C ASN A 216 -8.07 4.92 7.21
N ALA A 217 -7.21 4.47 8.13
CA ALA A 217 -5.76 4.57 7.97
C ALA A 217 -5.23 3.88 6.69
N ILE A 218 -5.85 2.79 6.23
CA ILE A 218 -5.46 2.12 4.98
C ILE A 218 -5.82 2.99 3.77
N ASP A 219 -6.98 3.62 3.79
CA ASP A 219 -7.43 4.48 2.69
C ASP A 219 -6.55 5.72 2.56
N VAL A 220 -6.21 6.36 3.67
CA VAL A 220 -5.25 7.48 3.68
C VAL A 220 -3.88 7.04 3.18
N ALA A 221 -3.43 5.85 3.57
CA ALA A 221 -2.17 5.30 3.08
C ALA A 221 -2.19 5.10 1.56
N LYS A 222 -3.29 4.59 0.98
CA LYS A 222 -3.46 4.48 -0.47
C LYS A 222 -3.33 5.84 -1.16
N LEU A 223 -4.03 6.87 -0.66
CA LEU A 223 -3.97 8.22 -1.22
C LEU A 223 -2.53 8.78 -1.21
N LEU A 224 -1.82 8.63 -0.10
CA LEU A 224 -0.43 9.10 0.02
C LEU A 224 0.54 8.34 -0.88
N VAL A 225 0.33 7.04 -1.08
CA VAL A 225 1.13 6.23 -2.01
C VAL A 225 0.84 6.62 -3.46
N CYS A 226 -0.42 6.84 -3.82
CA CYS A 226 -0.81 7.33 -5.15
C CYS A 226 -0.19 8.70 -5.45
N TRP A 227 -0.28 9.62 -4.49
CA TRP A 227 0.37 10.92 -4.63
C TRP A 227 1.87 10.77 -4.86
N ARG A 228 2.55 9.95 -4.06
CA ARG A 228 4.00 9.70 -4.21
C ARG A 228 4.36 9.15 -5.59
N PHE A 229 3.53 8.25 -6.10
CA PHE A 229 3.69 7.68 -7.44
C PHE A 229 3.55 8.74 -8.54
N LEU A 230 2.54 9.60 -8.45
CA LEU A 230 2.33 10.69 -9.42
C LEU A 230 3.48 11.70 -9.41
N GLU A 231 4.00 12.06 -8.23
CA GLU A 231 5.18 12.94 -8.13
C GLU A 231 6.43 12.32 -8.79
N MET A 232 6.61 11.00 -8.67
CA MET A 232 7.70 10.32 -9.35
C MET A 232 7.53 10.41 -10.88
N ILE A 233 6.36 10.10 -11.41
CA ILE A 233 6.09 10.17 -12.86
C ILE A 233 6.37 11.59 -13.39
N LYS A 234 5.92 12.62 -12.69
CA LYS A 234 6.20 14.01 -13.07
C LYS A 234 7.70 14.30 -13.12
N SER A 235 8.43 13.88 -12.09
CA SER A 235 9.88 14.13 -12.04
C SER A 235 10.63 13.46 -13.20
N GLU A 236 10.20 12.28 -13.63
CA GLU A 236 10.79 11.58 -14.78
C GLU A 236 10.43 12.23 -16.10
N LEU A 237 9.19 12.69 -16.28
CA LEU A 237 8.77 13.41 -17.47
C LEU A 237 9.52 14.76 -17.63
N PHE A 238 9.79 15.48 -16.54
CA PHE A 238 10.58 16.73 -16.59
C PHE A 238 12.05 16.47 -16.89
N ASN A 239 12.63 15.38 -16.39
CA ASN A 239 14.03 15.02 -16.64
C ASN A 239 14.26 14.45 -18.07
N GLY A 240 13.23 13.86 -18.69
CA GLY A 240 13.30 13.37 -20.09
C GLY A 240 13.08 14.43 -21.17
N VAL A 241 12.76 15.66 -20.82
CA VAL A 241 12.59 16.80 -21.76
C VAL A 241 13.89 17.64 -21.89
N VAL A 242 14.92 17.31 -21.12
CA VAL A 242 16.20 18.05 -21.08
C VAL A 242 17.33 17.35 -21.88
N GLU A 243 17.05 16.23 -22.52
CA GLU A 243 17.90 15.59 -23.54
C GLU A 243 17.30 15.78 -24.95
#